data_72e663ccf545a4b5d3d59e6bec8b8b49
#
_entry.id   72e663ccf545a4b5d3d59e6bec8b8b49
#
_cell.length_a   1.000
_cell.length_b   1.000
_cell.length_c   1.000
_cell.angle_alpha   90.00
_cell.angle_beta   90.00
_cell.angle_gamma   90.00
#
_symmetry.space_group_name_H-M   'P 1'
#
loop_
_entity.id
_entity.type
_entity.pdbx_description
1 polymer ?
#
loop_
_entity_poly.entity_id
_entity_poly.type
_entity_poly.pdbx_seq_one_letter_code
_entity_poly.pdbx_strand_id
1 'polypeptide(L)'
;QDTLTETVIGRPVNFQSVGGEESNQQALGILERAAKRAGFKEVSFLYEPLAAGIDYETSLQQDQKVLVVDIGGGTSDCSFVQMGPSFRDKQCRDNDFLAHSGKRVGGNDLDIALSFHGLMPLLGLGTEFKSGLPLPNQPFWQACKINDVNLQSQFYSDAHHRELLTQLREVKEPGLFKRLIQLQQNKQGHQLVQQGEAAKIALSSANEFTTDLHFLDSELTQCLTLKDLALAVDDSLSQIVGLAKQAIKGAGTTPDVIYLTGGSAQSPLIKAALQAHLGDITMLNGDHFGSVTAGLTKWAHKLYS
;
A
#
# COMPACT_ATOMS: atom_id res chain seq x y z
N GLN A 1 -7.17 28.53 27.79
CA GLN A 1 -7.13 27.37 26.88
C GLN A 1 -6.59 26.21 27.70
N ASP A 2 -7.41 25.19 27.92
CA ASP A 2 -6.98 23.95 28.56
C ASP A 2 -5.95 23.30 27.63
N THR A 3 -4.74 23.16 28.12
CA THR A 3 -3.66 22.52 27.37
C THR A 3 -3.83 21.02 27.54
N LEU A 4 -4.18 20.31 26.46
CA LEU A 4 -4.21 18.85 26.49
C LEU A 4 -2.81 18.33 26.82
N THR A 5 -2.73 17.51 27.86
CA THR A 5 -1.45 16.99 28.37
C THR A 5 -1.29 15.50 28.19
N GLU A 6 -2.37 14.82 27.80
CA GLU A 6 -2.41 13.38 27.52
C GLU A 6 -2.55 13.13 26.04
N THR A 7 -1.98 12.04 25.54
CA THR A 7 -2.12 11.64 24.15
C THR A 7 -2.04 10.11 23.96
N VAL A 8 -2.77 9.61 22.98
CA VAL A 8 -2.61 8.25 22.47
C VAL A 8 -2.06 8.33 21.05
N ILE A 9 -0.98 7.63 20.81
CA ILE A 9 -0.32 7.56 19.50
C ILE A 9 -0.54 6.18 18.90
N GLY A 10 -0.99 6.15 17.64
CA GLY A 10 -1.07 4.92 16.86
C GLY A 10 0.34 4.37 16.61
N ARG A 11 0.46 3.06 16.69
CA ARG A 11 1.69 2.36 16.33
C ARG A 11 1.37 1.18 15.39
N PRO A 12 2.21 0.93 14.37
CA PRO A 12 2.14 -0.33 13.66
C PRO A 12 2.56 -1.48 14.58
N VAL A 13 2.21 -2.72 14.23
CA VAL A 13 2.68 -3.89 14.99
C VAL A 13 4.21 -3.97 14.91
N ASN A 14 4.77 -3.72 13.72
CA ASN A 14 6.22 -3.58 13.52
C ASN A 14 6.54 -2.29 12.76
N PHE A 15 7.43 -1.45 13.28
CA PHE A 15 7.88 -0.23 12.61
C PHE A 15 8.75 -0.52 11.39
N GLN A 16 9.50 -1.63 11.42
CA GLN A 16 10.34 -2.08 10.33
C GLN A 16 10.23 -3.60 10.17
N SER A 17 10.29 -4.08 8.95
CA SER A 17 10.31 -5.51 8.65
C SER A 17 11.62 -6.19 9.05
N VAL A 18 12.67 -5.40 9.38
CA VAL A 18 13.99 -5.86 9.79
C VAL A 18 14.37 -5.19 11.11
N GLY A 19 14.86 -5.95 12.09
CA GLY A 19 15.31 -5.42 13.39
C GLY A 19 14.48 -5.87 14.61
N GLY A 20 13.35 -6.53 14.39
CA GLY A 20 12.56 -7.18 15.45
C GLY A 20 12.14 -6.24 16.59
N GLU A 21 12.02 -6.79 17.79
CA GLU A 21 11.50 -6.08 18.96
C GLU A 21 12.40 -4.92 19.40
N GLU A 22 13.73 -5.05 19.25
CA GLU A 22 14.66 -3.96 19.62
C GLU A 22 14.43 -2.71 18.76
N SER A 23 14.21 -2.89 17.45
CA SER A 23 13.88 -1.79 16.54
C SER A 23 12.52 -1.15 16.89
N ASN A 24 11.53 -1.95 17.28
CA ASN A 24 10.23 -1.46 17.73
C ASN A 24 10.37 -0.61 18.99
N GLN A 25 11.12 -1.04 19.99
CA GLN A 25 11.35 -0.31 21.23
C GLN A 25 12.10 1.02 20.98
N GLN A 26 13.09 1.01 20.09
CA GLN A 26 13.78 2.22 19.69
C GLN A 26 12.83 3.24 19.06
N ALA A 27 11.99 2.80 18.12
CA ALA A 27 11.02 3.67 17.44
C ALA A 27 9.99 4.25 18.41
N LEU A 28 9.45 3.44 19.33
CA LEU A 28 8.54 3.89 20.40
C LEU A 28 9.20 4.94 21.28
N GLY A 29 10.46 4.71 21.71
CA GLY A 29 11.21 5.68 22.50
C GLY A 29 11.46 7.01 21.78
N ILE A 30 11.59 7.00 20.45
CA ILE A 30 11.70 8.22 19.63
C ILE A 30 10.37 8.98 19.63
N LEU A 31 9.26 8.30 19.38
CA LEU A 31 7.91 8.89 19.34
C LEU A 31 7.53 9.47 20.72
N GLU A 32 7.80 8.74 21.80
CA GLU A 32 7.52 9.21 23.16
C GLU A 32 8.31 10.48 23.49
N ARG A 33 9.62 10.52 23.18
CA ARG A 33 10.44 11.73 23.38
C ARG A 33 9.95 12.89 22.52
N ALA A 34 9.51 12.64 21.30
CA ALA A 34 8.95 13.68 20.41
C ALA A 34 7.65 14.26 20.99
N ALA A 35 6.74 13.40 21.45
CA ALA A 35 5.50 13.81 22.08
C ALA A 35 5.75 14.62 23.38
N LYS A 36 6.65 14.17 24.24
CA LYS A 36 7.04 14.90 25.46
C LYS A 36 7.65 16.28 25.15
N ARG A 37 8.47 16.39 24.11
CA ARG A 37 8.99 17.68 23.63
C ARG A 37 7.91 18.60 23.08
N ALA A 38 6.85 18.04 22.50
CA ALA A 38 5.69 18.80 22.02
C ALA A 38 4.78 19.29 23.18
N GLY A 39 5.02 18.87 24.43
CA GLY A 39 4.30 19.33 25.62
C GLY A 39 3.36 18.30 26.24
N PHE A 40 3.21 17.11 25.67
CA PHE A 40 2.43 16.04 26.29
C PHE A 40 3.17 15.48 27.51
N LYS A 41 2.45 15.30 28.62
CA LYS A 41 2.98 14.73 29.86
C LYS A 41 2.82 13.23 29.92
N GLU A 42 1.65 12.76 29.49
CA GLU A 42 1.32 11.34 29.42
C GLU A 42 1.16 10.91 27.95
N VAL A 43 1.83 9.82 27.61
CA VAL A 43 1.85 9.27 26.25
C VAL A 43 1.57 7.78 26.34
N SER A 44 0.51 7.34 25.70
CA SER A 44 0.15 5.94 25.55
C SER A 44 0.21 5.55 24.07
N PHE A 45 0.39 4.27 23.81
CA PHE A 45 0.40 3.72 22.45
C PHE A 45 -0.72 2.71 22.28
N LEU A 46 -1.32 2.70 21.08
CA LEU A 46 -2.29 1.68 20.69
C LEU A 46 -1.93 1.16 19.30
N TYR A 47 -2.02 -0.13 19.11
CA TYR A 47 -1.83 -0.73 17.79
C TYR A 47 -2.88 -0.21 16.80
N GLU A 48 -2.43 0.26 15.64
CA GLU A 48 -3.30 0.81 14.57
C GLU A 48 -4.38 -0.19 14.11
N PRO A 49 -4.09 -1.50 13.93
CA PRO A 49 -5.13 -2.47 13.58
C PRO A 49 -6.22 -2.60 14.64
N LEU A 50 -5.85 -2.49 15.91
CA LEU A 50 -6.84 -2.49 17.00
C LEU A 50 -7.65 -1.20 17.01
N ALA A 51 -6.97 -0.04 16.88
CA ALA A 51 -7.65 1.24 16.77
C ALA A 51 -8.67 1.24 15.63
N ALA A 52 -8.29 0.75 14.45
CA ALA A 52 -9.19 0.61 13.31
C ALA A 52 -10.42 -0.25 13.59
N GLY A 53 -10.28 -1.27 14.45
CA GLY A 53 -11.35 -2.18 14.82
C GLY A 53 -12.20 -1.77 16.03
N ILE A 54 -11.87 -0.69 16.75
CA ILE A 54 -12.60 -0.31 18.00
C ILE A 54 -14.09 -0.03 17.74
N ASP A 55 -14.42 0.64 16.62
CA ASP A 55 -15.82 0.90 16.27
C ASP A 55 -16.58 -0.38 15.99
N TYR A 56 -15.96 -1.29 15.30
CA TYR A 56 -16.52 -2.61 15.06
C TYR A 56 -16.70 -3.37 16.38
N GLU A 57 -15.69 -3.40 17.25
CA GLU A 57 -15.74 -4.07 18.54
C GLU A 57 -16.88 -3.57 19.43
N THR A 58 -17.18 -2.26 19.42
CA THR A 58 -18.29 -1.70 20.21
C THR A 58 -19.65 -2.22 19.76
N SER A 59 -19.80 -2.64 18.52
CA SER A 59 -21.04 -3.20 17.98
C SER A 59 -21.25 -4.69 18.27
N LEU A 60 -20.17 -5.40 18.69
CA LEU A 60 -20.21 -6.85 18.90
C LEU A 60 -21.02 -7.22 20.15
N GLN A 61 -21.85 -8.25 20.02
CA GLN A 61 -22.61 -8.86 21.12
C GLN A 61 -21.92 -10.10 21.70
N GLN A 62 -20.95 -10.66 20.98
CA GLN A 62 -20.14 -11.81 21.37
C GLN A 62 -18.70 -11.62 20.91
N ASP A 63 -17.79 -12.36 21.55
CA ASP A 63 -16.38 -12.33 21.17
C ASP A 63 -16.17 -12.95 19.80
N GLN A 64 -15.29 -12.34 19.01
CA GLN A 64 -14.93 -12.76 17.66
C GLN A 64 -13.42 -12.74 17.45
N LYS A 65 -12.97 -13.60 16.56
CA LYS A 65 -11.62 -13.62 16.01
C LYS A 65 -11.65 -12.86 14.70
N VAL A 66 -10.98 -11.72 14.66
CA VAL A 66 -11.02 -10.79 13.54
C VAL A 66 -9.65 -10.75 12.86
N LEU A 67 -9.62 -11.02 11.56
CA LEU A 67 -8.45 -10.73 10.74
C LEU A 67 -8.58 -9.30 10.21
N VAL A 68 -7.85 -8.37 10.78
CA VAL A 68 -7.75 -7.00 10.27
C VAL A 68 -6.73 -6.97 9.14
N VAL A 69 -7.16 -6.57 7.96
CA VAL A 69 -6.32 -6.41 6.76
C VAL A 69 -6.30 -4.94 6.42
N ASP A 70 -5.19 -4.29 6.72
CA ASP A 70 -4.94 -2.89 6.43
C ASP A 70 -4.06 -2.75 5.19
N ILE A 71 -4.58 -2.10 4.14
CA ILE A 71 -3.88 -1.91 2.87
C ILE A 71 -3.76 -0.42 2.61
N GLY A 72 -2.62 0.12 3.03
CA GLY A 72 -2.26 1.51 2.81
C GLY A 72 -1.69 1.77 1.41
N GLY A 73 -1.11 2.97 1.22
CA GLY A 73 -0.44 3.32 -0.02
C GLY A 73 0.87 2.53 -0.25
N GLY A 74 1.67 2.32 0.80
CA GLY A 74 3.00 1.71 0.69
C GLY A 74 3.20 0.42 1.46
N THR A 75 2.25 0.03 2.32
CA THR A 75 2.34 -1.16 3.18
C THR A 75 1.02 -1.89 3.24
N SER A 76 1.09 -3.18 3.51
CA SER A 76 -0.07 -3.99 3.89
C SER A 76 0.28 -4.75 5.16
N ASP A 77 -0.64 -4.68 6.11
CA ASP A 77 -0.54 -5.31 7.41
C ASP A 77 -1.76 -6.18 7.69
N CYS A 78 -1.52 -7.41 8.14
CA CYS A 78 -2.56 -8.35 8.52
C CYS A 78 -2.39 -8.70 10.00
N SER A 79 -3.36 -8.35 10.82
CA SER A 79 -3.34 -8.61 12.26
C SER A 79 -4.53 -9.49 12.66
N PHE A 80 -4.24 -10.59 13.33
CA PHE A 80 -5.27 -11.48 13.84
C PHE A 80 -5.55 -11.14 15.30
N VAL A 81 -6.73 -10.60 15.59
CA VAL A 81 -7.07 -9.99 16.88
C VAL A 81 -8.35 -10.58 17.45
N GLN A 82 -8.37 -10.76 18.77
CA GLN A 82 -9.59 -11.06 19.51
C GLN A 82 -10.30 -9.77 19.90
N MET A 83 -11.58 -9.66 19.55
CA MET A 83 -12.42 -8.49 19.77
C MET A 83 -13.77 -8.90 20.35
N GLY A 84 -14.39 -8.05 21.17
CA GLY A 84 -15.72 -8.27 21.69
C GLY A 84 -15.91 -7.84 23.14
N PRO A 85 -17.07 -8.18 23.73
CA PRO A 85 -17.42 -7.74 25.09
C PRO A 85 -16.38 -8.08 26.15
N SER A 86 -15.72 -9.25 26.07
CA SER A 86 -14.70 -9.68 27.05
C SER A 86 -13.38 -8.90 26.93
N PHE A 87 -13.19 -8.18 25.83
CA PHE A 87 -11.93 -7.49 25.53
C PHE A 87 -12.04 -5.96 25.65
N ARG A 88 -13.21 -5.38 25.35
CA ARG A 88 -13.40 -3.94 25.22
C ARG A 88 -13.05 -3.15 26.48
N ASP A 89 -13.17 -3.75 27.67
CA ASP A 89 -12.90 -3.07 28.95
C ASP A 89 -11.47 -3.25 29.47
N LYS A 90 -10.65 -4.06 28.79
CA LYS A 90 -9.25 -4.24 29.17
C LYS A 90 -8.45 -2.95 28.97
N GLN A 91 -7.55 -2.65 29.90
CA GLN A 91 -6.60 -1.54 29.79
C GLN A 91 -5.38 -1.90 28.94
N CYS A 92 -4.94 -3.16 28.94
CA CYS A 92 -3.86 -3.67 28.12
C CYS A 92 -4.43 -4.71 27.14
N ARG A 93 -4.13 -4.51 25.85
CA ARG A 93 -4.65 -5.31 24.74
C ARG A 93 -3.56 -6.10 24.00
N ASP A 94 -2.31 -6.10 24.48
CA ASP A 94 -1.19 -6.74 23.80
C ASP A 94 -1.39 -8.25 23.61
N ASN A 95 -2.02 -8.92 24.58
CA ASN A 95 -2.30 -10.35 24.50
C ASN A 95 -3.53 -10.71 23.64
N ASP A 96 -4.25 -9.72 23.12
CA ASP A 96 -5.40 -9.96 22.25
C ASP A 96 -4.98 -10.16 20.79
N PHE A 97 -3.71 -9.88 20.46
CA PHE A 97 -3.12 -10.18 19.16
C PHE A 97 -2.63 -11.62 19.12
N LEU A 98 -3.24 -12.44 18.26
CA LEU A 98 -2.87 -13.85 18.09
C LEU A 98 -1.74 -14.03 17.09
N ALA A 99 -1.70 -13.21 16.04
CA ALA A 99 -0.66 -13.23 15.03
C ALA A 99 -0.65 -11.92 14.25
N HIS A 100 0.48 -11.67 13.57
CA HIS A 100 0.67 -10.53 12.69
C HIS A 100 1.59 -10.90 11.53
N SER A 101 1.36 -10.26 10.38
CA SER A 101 2.26 -10.27 9.22
C SER A 101 2.14 -8.94 8.50
N GLY A 102 3.24 -8.43 7.96
CA GLY A 102 3.26 -7.16 7.24
C GLY A 102 4.36 -7.13 6.18
N LYS A 103 4.15 -6.34 5.13
CA LYS A 103 5.10 -6.15 4.04
C LYS A 103 4.94 -4.77 3.41
N ARG A 104 6.06 -4.27 2.84
CA ARG A 104 6.06 -3.08 1.99
C ARG A 104 5.51 -3.44 0.60
N VAL A 105 4.21 -3.60 0.53
CA VAL A 105 3.40 -3.74 -0.68
C VAL A 105 2.07 -3.05 -0.40
N GLY A 106 1.63 -2.16 -1.28
CA GLY A 106 0.41 -1.37 -1.06
C GLY A 106 -0.12 -0.76 -2.34
N GLY A 107 -1.01 0.20 -2.23
CA GLY A 107 -1.68 0.85 -3.36
C GLY A 107 -0.71 1.42 -4.40
N ASN A 108 0.40 2.00 -3.95
CA ASN A 108 1.43 2.54 -4.85
C ASN A 108 2.08 1.46 -5.72
N ASP A 109 2.23 0.23 -5.20
CA ASP A 109 2.79 -0.87 -6.00
C ASP A 109 1.80 -1.33 -7.07
N LEU A 110 0.49 -1.23 -6.81
CA LEU A 110 -0.54 -1.46 -7.83
C LEU A 110 -0.50 -0.38 -8.93
N ASP A 111 -0.30 0.89 -8.55
CA ASP A 111 -0.18 2.02 -9.49
C ASP A 111 1.06 1.86 -10.37
N ILE A 112 2.19 1.52 -9.78
CA ILE A 112 3.45 1.26 -10.45
C ILE A 112 3.30 0.08 -11.43
N ALA A 113 2.69 -1.01 -10.98
CA ALA A 113 2.50 -2.20 -11.81
C ALA A 113 1.59 -1.91 -13.02
N LEU A 114 0.46 -1.21 -12.80
CA LEU A 114 -0.44 -0.82 -13.89
C LEU A 114 0.25 0.13 -14.86
N SER A 115 1.02 1.11 -14.37
CA SER A 115 1.79 2.02 -15.22
C SER A 115 2.84 1.29 -16.02
N PHE A 116 3.55 0.34 -15.41
CA PHE A 116 4.58 -0.44 -16.08
C PHE A 116 4.00 -1.32 -17.18
N HIS A 117 2.96 -2.10 -16.89
CA HIS A 117 2.38 -3.04 -17.86
C HIS A 117 1.45 -2.36 -18.86
N GLY A 118 0.73 -1.32 -18.48
CA GLY A 118 -0.29 -0.67 -19.30
C GLY A 118 0.20 0.56 -20.08
N LEU A 119 1.16 1.33 -19.53
CA LEU A 119 1.58 2.59 -20.15
C LEU A 119 2.99 2.53 -20.76
N MET A 120 3.94 1.82 -20.13
CA MET A 120 5.31 1.73 -20.65
C MET A 120 5.45 1.07 -22.03
N PRO A 121 4.56 0.19 -22.52
CA PRO A 121 4.59 -0.25 -23.92
C PRO A 121 4.51 0.90 -24.91
N LEU A 122 3.82 2.01 -24.59
CA LEU A 122 3.77 3.22 -25.43
C LEU A 122 5.10 3.99 -25.48
N LEU A 123 6.03 3.67 -24.58
CA LEU A 123 7.35 4.23 -24.50
C LEU A 123 8.44 3.25 -24.98
N GLY A 124 8.04 2.06 -25.47
CA GLY A 124 8.93 1.07 -26.07
C GLY A 124 9.20 -0.17 -25.22
N LEU A 125 8.56 -0.35 -24.06
CA LEU A 125 8.65 -1.61 -23.31
C LEU A 125 8.16 -2.77 -24.17
N GLY A 126 8.93 -3.86 -24.20
CA GLY A 126 8.59 -5.06 -24.99
C GLY A 126 9.00 -4.97 -26.46
N THR A 127 9.65 -3.89 -26.89
CA THR A 127 10.22 -3.80 -28.23
C THR A 127 11.66 -4.36 -28.28
N GLU A 128 12.29 -4.31 -29.45
CA GLU A 128 13.58 -4.95 -29.71
C GLU A 128 14.59 -3.97 -30.27
N PHE A 129 15.86 -4.30 -30.13
CA PHE A 129 16.93 -3.73 -30.93
C PHE A 129 16.87 -4.20 -32.41
N LYS A 130 17.50 -3.45 -33.30
CA LYS A 130 17.67 -3.85 -34.73
C LYS A 130 18.34 -5.22 -34.89
N SER A 131 19.15 -5.62 -33.91
CA SER A 131 19.77 -6.94 -33.85
C SER A 131 18.80 -8.09 -33.57
N GLY A 132 17.55 -7.79 -33.16
CA GLY A 132 16.54 -8.78 -32.74
C GLY A 132 16.59 -9.13 -31.25
N LEU A 133 17.53 -8.57 -30.48
CA LEU A 133 17.55 -8.74 -29.02
C LEU A 133 16.48 -7.86 -28.37
N PRO A 134 15.79 -8.36 -27.33
CA PRO A 134 14.80 -7.57 -26.60
C PRO A 134 15.45 -6.38 -25.87
N LEU A 135 14.72 -5.27 -25.79
CA LEU A 135 15.11 -4.16 -24.93
C LEU A 135 15.08 -4.57 -23.46
N PRO A 136 16.05 -4.13 -22.66
CA PRO A 136 16.01 -4.40 -21.22
C PRO A 136 14.81 -3.68 -20.55
N ASN A 137 14.11 -4.40 -19.67
CA ASN A 137 12.98 -3.84 -18.93
C ASN A 137 13.39 -2.83 -17.84
N GLN A 138 14.66 -2.86 -17.43
CA GLN A 138 15.16 -2.08 -16.29
C GLN A 138 14.90 -0.56 -16.41
N PRO A 139 15.18 0.13 -17.53
CA PRO A 139 14.92 1.57 -17.64
C PRO A 139 13.45 1.93 -17.43
N PHE A 140 12.54 1.14 -17.99
CA PHE A 140 11.09 1.32 -17.87
C PHE A 140 10.61 1.09 -16.43
N TRP A 141 11.16 0.05 -15.77
CA TRP A 141 10.86 -0.23 -14.38
C TRP A 141 11.34 0.88 -13.46
N GLN A 142 12.58 1.35 -13.65
CA GLN A 142 13.14 2.47 -12.89
C GLN A 142 12.31 3.74 -13.03
N ALA A 143 11.79 4.03 -14.23
CA ALA A 143 10.93 5.18 -14.48
C ALA A 143 9.62 5.13 -13.68
N CYS A 144 9.03 3.93 -13.51
CA CYS A 144 7.79 3.72 -12.75
C CYS A 144 8.02 3.61 -11.23
N LYS A 145 9.19 3.16 -10.76
CA LYS A 145 9.43 2.88 -9.33
C LYS A 145 9.66 4.15 -8.52
N ILE A 146 8.66 5.02 -8.50
CA ILE A 146 8.68 6.36 -7.88
C ILE A 146 8.83 6.32 -6.34
N ASN A 147 8.54 5.19 -5.71
CA ASN A 147 8.68 4.97 -4.27
C ASN A 147 10.06 4.42 -3.86
N ASP A 148 11.02 4.35 -4.79
CA ASP A 148 12.42 3.97 -4.53
C ASP A 148 13.39 5.07 -4.94
N VAL A 149 13.92 5.79 -3.96
CA VAL A 149 14.81 6.95 -4.16
C VAL A 149 16.08 6.55 -4.92
N ASN A 150 16.60 5.34 -4.68
CA ASN A 150 17.83 4.90 -5.35
C ASN A 150 17.59 4.62 -6.85
N LEU A 151 16.50 3.92 -7.17
CA LEU A 151 16.12 3.66 -8.56
C LEU A 151 15.79 4.95 -9.30
N GLN A 152 15.11 5.90 -8.66
CA GLN A 152 14.83 7.21 -9.23
C GLN A 152 16.11 8.01 -9.46
N SER A 153 17.04 8.01 -8.51
CA SER A 153 18.34 8.67 -8.68
C SER A 153 19.15 8.08 -9.83
N GLN A 154 19.13 6.76 -10.00
CA GLN A 154 19.77 6.07 -11.13
C GLN A 154 19.11 6.46 -12.46
N PHE A 155 17.76 6.39 -12.53
CA PHE A 155 17.01 6.71 -13.75
C PHE A 155 17.29 8.15 -14.24
N TYR A 156 17.32 9.12 -13.33
CA TYR A 156 17.53 10.54 -13.69
C TYR A 156 19.00 10.96 -13.73
N SER A 157 19.95 10.03 -13.68
CA SER A 157 21.37 10.36 -13.78
C SER A 157 21.80 10.67 -15.23
N ASP A 158 22.79 11.57 -15.37
CA ASP A 158 23.38 11.90 -16.68
C ASP A 158 24.03 10.68 -17.35
N ALA A 159 24.53 9.73 -16.57
CA ALA A 159 25.11 8.50 -17.09
C ALA A 159 24.05 7.66 -17.77
N HIS A 160 22.91 7.46 -17.12
CA HIS A 160 21.79 6.71 -17.67
C HIS A 160 21.16 7.43 -18.88
N HIS A 161 21.08 8.75 -18.85
CA HIS A 161 20.62 9.54 -20.02
C HIS A 161 21.48 9.26 -21.26
N ARG A 162 22.82 9.29 -21.13
CA ARG A 162 23.74 8.98 -22.23
C ARG A 162 23.56 7.54 -22.74
N GLU A 163 23.31 6.60 -21.84
CA GLU A 163 23.03 5.21 -22.21
C GLU A 163 21.74 5.10 -23.04
N LEU A 164 20.64 5.74 -22.63
CA LEU A 164 19.38 5.76 -23.39
C LEU A 164 19.57 6.40 -24.78
N LEU A 165 20.35 7.49 -24.89
CA LEU A 165 20.67 8.10 -26.18
C LEU A 165 21.49 7.17 -27.10
N THR A 166 22.34 6.33 -26.52
CA THR A 166 23.09 5.32 -27.28
C THR A 166 22.16 4.22 -27.77
N GLN A 167 21.29 3.72 -26.88
CA GLN A 167 20.30 2.70 -27.23
C GLN A 167 19.32 3.18 -28.31
N LEU A 168 18.91 4.45 -28.29
CA LEU A 168 18.00 5.04 -29.29
C LEU A 168 18.44 4.80 -30.73
N ARG A 169 19.74 4.72 -31.00
CA ARG A 169 20.28 4.48 -32.36
C ARG A 169 20.05 3.05 -32.85
N GLU A 170 19.91 2.13 -31.91
CA GLU A 170 19.86 0.71 -32.18
C GLU A 170 18.45 0.09 -32.00
N VAL A 171 17.48 0.84 -31.46
CA VAL A 171 16.10 0.31 -31.28
C VAL A 171 15.35 0.26 -32.61
N LYS A 172 14.43 -0.71 -32.75
CA LYS A 172 13.54 -0.84 -33.92
C LYS A 172 12.47 0.25 -33.94
N GLU A 173 11.96 0.65 -32.76
CA GLU A 173 10.87 1.62 -32.61
C GLU A 173 11.35 2.91 -31.95
N PRO A 174 12.17 3.74 -32.67
CA PRO A 174 12.76 4.94 -32.09
C PRO A 174 11.72 5.99 -31.67
N GLY A 175 10.54 6.00 -32.30
CA GLY A 175 9.45 6.90 -31.94
C GLY A 175 8.94 6.65 -30.53
N LEU A 176 8.72 5.39 -30.16
CA LEU A 176 8.29 5.00 -28.84
C LEU A 176 9.39 5.28 -27.80
N PHE A 177 10.62 4.88 -28.10
CA PHE A 177 11.74 5.03 -27.19
C PHE A 177 12.11 6.49 -26.90
N LYS A 178 11.88 7.41 -27.84
CA LYS A 178 12.02 8.85 -27.61
C LYS A 178 11.11 9.37 -26.49
N ARG A 179 9.91 8.79 -26.34
CA ARG A 179 9.00 9.18 -25.26
C ARG A 179 9.58 8.82 -23.87
N LEU A 180 10.31 7.68 -23.73
CA LEU A 180 11.02 7.33 -22.50
C LEU A 180 12.12 8.36 -22.18
N ILE A 181 12.88 8.77 -23.18
CA ILE A 181 13.93 9.78 -23.02
C ILE A 181 13.31 11.14 -22.63
N GLN A 182 12.23 11.54 -23.28
CA GLN A 182 11.48 12.76 -22.94
C GLN A 182 10.94 12.71 -21.50
N LEU A 183 10.35 11.59 -21.09
CA LEU A 183 9.88 11.37 -19.72
C LEU A 183 11.01 11.53 -18.71
N GLN A 184 12.20 10.99 -19.00
CA GLN A 184 13.38 11.16 -18.17
C GLN A 184 13.84 12.63 -18.11
N GLN A 185 14.02 13.29 -19.27
CA GLN A 185 14.50 14.68 -19.36
C GLN A 185 13.59 15.66 -18.61
N ASN A 186 12.28 15.48 -18.76
CA ASN A 186 11.26 16.34 -18.15
C ASN A 186 10.92 15.92 -16.71
N LYS A 187 11.53 14.85 -16.17
CA LYS A 187 11.27 14.31 -14.83
C LYS A 187 9.80 13.97 -14.59
N GLN A 188 9.14 13.39 -15.58
CA GLN A 188 7.70 13.14 -15.60
C GLN A 188 7.28 11.73 -15.12
N GLY A 189 8.18 10.96 -14.51
CA GLY A 189 7.87 9.61 -13.98
C GLY A 189 6.71 9.59 -12.98
N HIS A 190 6.67 10.56 -12.05
CA HIS A 190 5.54 10.72 -11.13
C HIS A 190 4.23 11.01 -11.86
N GLN A 191 4.26 11.89 -12.88
CA GLN A 191 3.07 12.21 -13.66
C GLN A 191 2.53 10.99 -14.41
N LEU A 192 3.42 10.13 -14.94
CA LEU A 192 3.02 8.88 -15.56
C LEU A 192 2.33 7.95 -14.57
N VAL A 193 2.92 7.75 -13.39
CA VAL A 193 2.35 6.86 -12.36
C VAL A 193 1.04 7.41 -11.79
N GLN A 194 0.87 8.73 -11.72
CA GLN A 194 -0.43 9.34 -11.38
C GLN A 194 -1.54 8.97 -12.38
N GLN A 195 -1.22 8.78 -13.66
CA GLN A 195 -2.20 8.27 -14.63
C GLN A 195 -2.57 6.80 -14.34
N GLY A 196 -1.61 6.00 -13.91
CA GLY A 196 -1.86 4.63 -13.42
C GLY A 196 -2.74 4.60 -12.17
N GLU A 197 -2.50 5.51 -11.22
CA GLU A 197 -3.32 5.67 -10.02
C GLU A 197 -4.76 6.07 -10.38
N ALA A 198 -4.93 7.08 -11.24
CA ALA A 198 -6.24 7.52 -11.71
C ALA A 198 -6.99 6.37 -12.40
N ALA A 199 -6.30 5.60 -13.25
CA ALA A 199 -6.87 4.42 -13.90
C ALA A 199 -7.27 3.35 -12.87
N LYS A 200 -6.41 3.00 -11.91
CA LYS A 200 -6.72 2.04 -10.84
C LYS A 200 -7.97 2.45 -10.05
N ILE A 201 -8.07 3.73 -9.69
CA ILE A 201 -9.23 4.25 -8.95
C ILE A 201 -10.50 4.16 -9.81
N ALA A 202 -10.46 4.60 -11.07
CA ALA A 202 -11.60 4.55 -11.97
C ALA A 202 -12.05 3.09 -12.25
N LEU A 203 -11.10 2.17 -12.46
CA LEU A 203 -11.37 0.76 -12.71
C LEU A 203 -11.90 0.00 -11.47
N SER A 204 -11.95 0.64 -10.30
CA SER A 204 -12.67 0.08 -9.15
C SER A 204 -14.19 0.09 -9.33
N SER A 205 -14.72 0.90 -10.26
CA SER A 205 -16.16 1.05 -10.52
C SER A 205 -16.52 1.02 -12.02
N ALA A 206 -15.53 1.02 -12.91
CA ALA A 206 -15.71 0.98 -14.36
C ALA A 206 -14.93 -0.19 -14.97
N ASN A 207 -15.33 -0.61 -16.19
CA ASN A 207 -14.64 -1.68 -16.91
C ASN A 207 -13.44 -1.18 -17.73
N GLU A 208 -13.44 0.11 -18.06
CA GLU A 208 -12.39 0.76 -18.84
C GLU A 208 -12.17 2.21 -18.38
N PHE A 209 -10.97 2.72 -18.60
CA PHE A 209 -10.59 4.10 -18.35
C PHE A 209 -9.54 4.55 -19.35
N THR A 210 -9.72 5.74 -19.94
CA THR A 210 -8.74 6.34 -20.85
C THR A 210 -7.84 7.30 -20.08
N THR A 211 -6.55 6.99 -20.06
CA THR A 211 -5.52 7.83 -19.44
C THR A 211 -5.14 8.98 -20.38
N ASP A 212 -4.78 10.10 -19.79
CA ASP A 212 -4.28 11.29 -20.49
C ASP A 212 -2.74 11.32 -20.42
N LEU A 213 -2.08 11.16 -21.57
CA LEU A 213 -0.63 11.17 -21.72
C LEU A 213 -0.14 12.31 -22.63
N HIS A 214 -0.95 13.38 -22.78
CA HIS A 214 -0.63 14.55 -23.62
C HIS A 214 0.67 15.26 -23.21
N PHE A 215 1.15 15.06 -22.01
CA PHE A 215 2.46 15.56 -21.56
C PHE A 215 3.65 14.87 -22.24
N LEU A 216 3.44 13.69 -22.85
CA LEU A 216 4.44 12.96 -23.65
C LEU A 216 4.28 13.22 -25.15
N ASP A 217 3.04 13.30 -25.59
CA ASP A 217 2.70 13.56 -27.01
C ASP A 217 1.27 14.08 -27.08
N SER A 218 1.04 15.13 -27.86
CA SER A 218 -0.19 15.94 -27.87
C SER A 218 -1.50 15.17 -28.12
N GLU A 219 -1.43 13.97 -28.69
CA GLU A 219 -2.61 13.13 -28.97
C GLU A 219 -2.53 11.76 -28.25
N LEU A 220 -1.55 11.59 -27.34
CA LEU A 220 -1.31 10.30 -26.71
C LEU A 220 -2.32 10.06 -25.59
N THR A 221 -3.11 9.02 -25.75
CA THR A 221 -4.00 8.46 -24.72
C THR A 221 -3.87 6.94 -24.71
N GLN A 222 -4.28 6.30 -23.62
CA GLN A 222 -4.34 4.84 -23.51
C GLN A 222 -5.62 4.43 -22.80
N CYS A 223 -6.43 3.60 -23.45
CA CYS A 223 -7.52 2.93 -22.80
C CYS A 223 -6.99 1.71 -22.03
N LEU A 224 -7.22 1.68 -20.72
CA LEU A 224 -6.92 0.56 -19.84
C LEU A 224 -8.21 -0.09 -19.38
N THR A 225 -8.21 -1.41 -19.30
CA THR A 225 -9.36 -2.20 -18.88
C THR A 225 -9.16 -2.81 -17.49
N LEU A 226 -10.27 -3.25 -16.87
CA LEU A 226 -10.21 -4.02 -15.62
C LEU A 226 -9.36 -5.29 -15.75
N LYS A 227 -9.34 -5.89 -16.95
CA LYS A 227 -8.49 -7.06 -17.25
C LYS A 227 -7.00 -6.68 -17.23
N ASP A 228 -6.63 -5.53 -17.80
CA ASP A 228 -5.25 -5.05 -17.77
C ASP A 228 -4.79 -4.79 -16.35
N LEU A 229 -5.64 -4.16 -15.53
CA LEU A 229 -5.39 -3.96 -14.11
C LEU A 229 -5.19 -5.30 -13.40
N ALA A 230 -6.11 -6.25 -13.56
CA ALA A 230 -6.04 -7.55 -12.90
C ALA A 230 -4.74 -8.29 -13.22
N LEU A 231 -4.33 -8.30 -14.50
CA LEU A 231 -3.07 -8.92 -14.92
C LEU A 231 -1.83 -8.19 -14.38
N ALA A 232 -1.86 -6.85 -14.38
CA ALA A 232 -0.73 -6.06 -13.92
C ALA A 232 -0.45 -6.23 -12.41
N VAL A 233 -1.50 -6.36 -11.59
CA VAL A 233 -1.38 -6.36 -10.13
C VAL A 233 -1.35 -7.75 -9.49
N ASP A 234 -1.35 -8.83 -10.27
CA ASP A 234 -1.44 -10.22 -9.80
C ASP A 234 -0.37 -10.57 -8.75
N ASP A 235 0.88 -10.21 -9.01
CA ASP A 235 1.98 -10.42 -8.07
C ASP A 235 1.77 -9.68 -6.74
N SER A 236 1.28 -8.44 -6.79
CA SER A 236 1.02 -7.65 -5.58
C SER A 236 -0.16 -8.22 -4.79
N LEU A 237 -1.23 -8.65 -5.48
CA LEU A 237 -2.37 -9.33 -4.85
C LEU A 237 -1.96 -10.64 -4.20
N SER A 238 -1.15 -11.45 -4.87
CA SER A 238 -0.60 -12.70 -4.34
C SER A 238 0.20 -12.47 -3.05
N GLN A 239 0.98 -11.38 -2.98
CA GLN A 239 1.71 -11.01 -1.76
C GLN A 239 0.77 -10.63 -0.62
N ILE A 240 -0.26 -9.81 -0.88
CA ILE A 240 -1.27 -9.40 0.12
C ILE A 240 -2.02 -10.62 0.66
N VAL A 241 -2.48 -11.50 -0.23
CA VAL A 241 -3.12 -12.78 0.16
C VAL A 241 -2.17 -13.65 0.98
N GLY A 242 -0.88 -13.68 0.61
CA GLY A 242 0.16 -14.40 1.35
C GLY A 242 0.29 -13.92 2.79
N LEU A 243 0.21 -12.59 3.03
CA LEU A 243 0.21 -12.02 4.38
C LEU A 243 -1.00 -12.48 5.18
N ALA A 244 -2.20 -12.40 4.61
CA ALA A 244 -3.41 -12.87 5.27
C ALA A 244 -3.31 -14.35 5.68
N LYS A 245 -2.85 -15.22 4.77
CA LYS A 245 -2.59 -16.64 5.06
C LYS A 245 -1.55 -16.84 6.17
N GLN A 246 -0.49 -16.04 6.17
CA GLN A 246 0.57 -16.10 7.19
C GLN A 246 0.03 -15.72 8.58
N ALA A 247 -0.78 -14.66 8.68
CA ALA A 247 -1.43 -14.27 9.94
C ALA A 247 -2.38 -15.35 10.45
N ILE A 248 -3.22 -15.92 9.58
CA ILE A 248 -4.13 -17.03 9.94
C ILE A 248 -3.34 -18.26 10.43
N LYS A 249 -2.27 -18.63 9.73
CA LYS A 249 -1.39 -19.74 10.12
C LYS A 249 -0.75 -19.49 11.48
N GLY A 250 -0.25 -18.27 11.70
CA GLY A 250 0.35 -17.88 12.98
C GLY A 250 -0.61 -17.91 14.15
N ALA A 251 -1.88 -17.55 13.92
CA ALA A 251 -2.94 -17.63 14.92
C ALA A 251 -3.40 -19.08 15.23
N GLY A 252 -3.11 -20.04 14.35
CA GLY A 252 -3.50 -21.46 14.51
C GLY A 252 -5.02 -21.70 14.48
N THR A 253 -5.81 -20.73 14.01
CA THR A 253 -7.28 -20.80 13.96
C THR A 253 -7.80 -19.96 12.78
N THR A 254 -9.03 -20.21 12.34
CA THR A 254 -9.69 -19.41 11.30
C THR A 254 -10.34 -18.16 11.89
N PRO A 255 -10.35 -17.03 11.18
CA PRO A 255 -11.10 -15.85 11.61
C PRO A 255 -12.60 -16.04 11.39
N ASP A 256 -13.40 -15.43 12.27
CA ASP A 256 -14.85 -15.33 12.10
C ASP A 256 -15.21 -14.26 11.07
N VAL A 257 -14.38 -13.21 10.98
CA VAL A 257 -14.57 -12.05 10.12
C VAL A 257 -13.22 -11.54 9.61
N ILE A 258 -13.20 -11.06 8.37
CA ILE A 258 -12.12 -10.25 7.79
C ILE A 258 -12.57 -8.80 7.78
N TYR A 259 -11.83 -7.93 8.50
CA TYR A 259 -12.09 -6.50 8.56
C TYR A 259 -11.09 -5.76 7.68
N LEU A 260 -11.60 -5.16 6.59
CA LEU A 260 -10.78 -4.48 5.58
C LEU A 260 -10.70 -2.99 5.90
N THR A 261 -9.49 -2.44 5.97
CA THR A 261 -9.22 -1.02 6.20
C THR A 261 -8.08 -0.53 5.30
N GLY A 262 -7.86 0.79 5.28
CA GLY A 262 -6.92 1.43 4.36
C GLY A 262 -7.52 1.75 2.99
N GLY A 263 -6.99 2.80 2.35
CA GLY A 263 -7.56 3.33 1.11
C GLY A 263 -7.62 2.33 -0.05
N SER A 264 -6.65 1.44 -0.15
CA SER A 264 -6.57 0.43 -1.22
C SER A 264 -7.50 -0.77 -0.99
N ALA A 265 -7.95 -1.01 0.25
CA ALA A 265 -8.83 -2.12 0.60
C ALA A 265 -10.23 -2.03 -0.04
N GLN A 266 -10.61 -0.86 -0.59
CA GLN A 266 -11.86 -0.69 -1.35
C GLN A 266 -11.84 -1.44 -2.68
N SER A 267 -10.66 -1.77 -3.22
CA SER A 267 -10.53 -2.41 -4.53
C SER A 267 -11.32 -3.73 -4.61
N PRO A 268 -12.24 -3.88 -5.58
CA PRO A 268 -12.94 -5.14 -5.81
C PRO A 268 -12.00 -6.31 -6.09
N LEU A 269 -10.85 -6.05 -6.73
CA LEU A 269 -9.86 -7.09 -7.05
C LEU A 269 -9.21 -7.64 -5.78
N ILE A 270 -8.90 -6.79 -4.79
CA ILE A 270 -8.35 -7.22 -3.50
C ILE A 270 -9.35 -8.10 -2.77
N LYS A 271 -10.63 -7.68 -2.70
CA LYS A 271 -11.70 -8.46 -2.08
C LYS A 271 -11.87 -9.82 -2.76
N ALA A 272 -11.95 -9.83 -4.10
CA ALA A 272 -12.06 -11.05 -4.87
C ALA A 272 -10.86 -11.99 -4.65
N ALA A 273 -9.63 -11.46 -4.60
CA ALA A 273 -8.43 -12.24 -4.36
C ALA A 273 -8.44 -12.85 -2.94
N LEU A 274 -8.79 -12.09 -1.91
CA LEU A 274 -8.92 -12.60 -0.55
C LEU A 274 -9.99 -13.69 -0.47
N GLN A 275 -11.18 -13.46 -1.04
CA GLN A 275 -12.28 -14.43 -1.02
C GLN A 275 -11.91 -15.74 -1.76
N ALA A 276 -11.29 -15.65 -2.92
CA ALA A 276 -10.86 -16.80 -3.70
C ALA A 276 -9.85 -17.70 -2.94
N HIS A 277 -9.04 -17.11 -2.06
CA HIS A 277 -7.94 -17.82 -1.41
C HIS A 277 -8.17 -18.15 0.07
N LEU A 278 -9.06 -17.43 0.76
CA LEU A 278 -9.35 -17.63 2.18
C LEU A 278 -10.70 -18.33 2.42
N GLY A 279 -11.50 -18.49 1.38
CA GLY A 279 -12.82 -19.10 1.46
C GLY A 279 -13.93 -18.10 1.78
N ASP A 280 -15.11 -18.62 2.11
CA ASP A 280 -16.32 -17.83 2.35
C ASP A 280 -16.36 -17.29 3.79
N ILE A 281 -15.41 -16.39 4.11
CA ILE A 281 -15.37 -15.68 5.38
C ILE A 281 -16.01 -14.30 5.17
N THR A 282 -16.89 -13.90 6.07
CA THR A 282 -17.55 -12.58 6.02
C THR A 282 -16.51 -11.47 5.98
N MET A 283 -16.59 -10.60 4.96
CA MET A 283 -15.72 -9.42 4.83
C MET A 283 -16.51 -8.17 5.15
N LEU A 284 -15.98 -7.39 6.08
CA LEU A 284 -16.52 -6.09 6.48
C LEU A 284 -15.57 -4.98 6.05
N ASN A 285 -16.13 -3.85 5.66
CA ASN A 285 -15.34 -2.67 5.34
C ASN A 285 -15.36 -1.71 6.54
N GLY A 286 -14.18 -1.31 7.00
CA GLY A 286 -14.03 -0.19 7.93
C GLY A 286 -14.13 1.17 7.23
N ASP A 287 -14.13 2.23 8.03
CA ASP A 287 -13.87 3.56 7.50
C ASP A 287 -12.39 3.63 7.06
N HIS A 288 -12.18 3.75 5.76
CA HIS A 288 -10.86 3.60 5.13
C HIS A 288 -9.86 4.71 5.48
N PHE A 289 -10.34 5.86 5.97
CA PHE A 289 -9.50 7.04 6.24
C PHE A 289 -9.58 7.51 7.69
N GLY A 290 -10.63 7.23 8.41
CA GLY A 290 -10.89 7.76 9.75
C GLY A 290 -10.86 6.74 10.88
N SER A 291 -10.93 5.43 10.58
CA SER A 291 -11.09 4.37 11.60
C SER A 291 -9.99 4.38 12.66
N VAL A 292 -8.73 4.49 12.25
CA VAL A 292 -7.60 4.53 13.19
C VAL A 292 -7.69 5.75 14.09
N THR A 293 -7.91 6.95 13.53
CA THR A 293 -8.01 8.20 14.29
C THR A 293 -9.21 8.19 15.24
N ALA A 294 -10.36 7.72 14.78
CA ALA A 294 -11.56 7.58 15.61
C ALA A 294 -11.32 6.60 16.76
N GLY A 295 -10.70 5.46 16.49
CA GLY A 295 -10.36 4.48 17.50
C GLY A 295 -9.36 4.97 18.52
N LEU A 296 -8.30 5.67 18.09
CA LEU A 296 -7.33 6.32 19.00
C LEU A 296 -8.01 7.34 19.92
N THR A 297 -8.94 8.13 19.37
CA THR A 297 -9.70 9.13 20.15
C THR A 297 -10.59 8.46 21.21
N LYS A 298 -11.30 7.40 20.84
CA LYS A 298 -12.13 6.62 21.77
C LYS A 298 -11.28 5.96 22.86
N TRP A 299 -10.13 5.44 22.49
CA TRP A 299 -9.18 4.85 23.44
C TRP A 299 -8.60 5.88 24.39
N ALA A 300 -8.24 7.07 23.89
CA ALA A 300 -7.78 8.18 24.73
C ALA A 300 -8.85 8.60 25.72
N HIS A 301 -10.11 8.73 25.28
CA HIS A 301 -11.23 9.04 26.18
C HIS A 301 -11.38 7.98 27.29
N LYS A 302 -11.24 6.70 26.93
CA LYS A 302 -11.31 5.62 27.91
C LYS A 302 -10.18 5.65 28.95
N LEU A 303 -8.95 6.01 28.54
CA LEU A 303 -7.78 6.02 29.43
C LEU A 303 -7.73 7.24 30.33
N TYR A 304 -8.18 8.39 29.85
CA TYR A 304 -7.94 9.69 30.48
C TYR A 304 -9.22 10.42 30.95
N SER A 305 -10.38 9.77 30.88
CA SER A 305 -11.64 10.26 31.46
C SER A 305 -11.94 9.54 32.75
#